data_6cb51dde2f6039fc2660f63489455d8c
#
_entry.id   6cb51dde2f6039fc2660f63489455d8c
#
_cell.length_a   1.000
_cell.length_b   1.000
_cell.length_c   1.000
_cell.angle_alpha   90.00
_cell.angle_beta   90.00
_cell.angle_gamma   90.00
#
_symmetry.space_group_name_H-M   'P 1'
#
loop_
_entity.id
_entity.type
_entity.pdbx_description
1 polymer ?
#
loop_
_entity_poly.entity_id
_entity_poly.type
_entity_poly.pdbx_seq_one_letter_code
_entity_poly.pdbx_strand_id
1 'polypeptide(L)'
;MNEHLTDIVNRLASQITEQEGRDRKRNSEAQANFLHGIEHLIIQLWKGTQIHEGFEGGINKRAGWYSENSRYRDPNLTYKQTVAAYDGLIKLGLVQETQRGYLDRETLEGKITRFSANDELLSIFSDIKDDPFKAIQPDLSF
;
A
#
# COMPACT_ATOMS: atom_id res chain seq x y z
N MET A 1 18.59 -4.83 12.45
CA MET A 1 17.68 -5.17 13.56
C MET A 1 16.43 -5.81 13.01
N ASN A 2 16.04 -6.96 13.53
CA ASN A 2 14.83 -7.65 13.06
C ASN A 2 13.57 -7.02 13.68
N GLU A 3 12.63 -6.68 12.85
CA GLU A 3 11.36 -6.08 13.28
C GLU A 3 10.18 -6.93 12.87
N HIS A 4 9.10 -6.84 13.66
CA HIS A 4 7.83 -7.41 13.26
C HIS A 4 7.11 -6.47 12.30
N LEU A 5 6.39 -7.04 11.35
CA LEU A 5 5.67 -6.25 10.34
C LEU A 5 4.68 -5.27 10.98
N THR A 6 4.00 -5.69 12.05
CA THR A 6 3.07 -4.81 12.77
C THR A 6 3.75 -3.56 13.31
N ASP A 7 4.97 -3.70 13.85
CA ASP A 7 5.73 -2.56 14.38
C ASP A 7 6.14 -1.60 13.26
N ILE A 8 6.52 -2.15 12.11
CA ILE A 8 6.85 -1.36 10.93
C ILE A 8 5.63 -0.55 10.47
N VAL A 9 4.47 -1.20 10.37
CA VAL A 9 3.22 -0.54 9.95
C VAL A 9 2.87 0.59 10.91
N ASN A 10 2.94 0.36 12.22
CA ASN A 10 2.63 1.38 13.23
C ASN A 10 3.60 2.56 13.14
N ARG A 11 4.89 2.28 12.94
CA ARG A 11 5.90 3.33 12.80
C ARG A 11 5.63 4.18 11.54
N LEU A 12 5.35 3.55 10.42
CA LEU A 12 5.05 4.25 9.17
C LEU A 12 3.78 5.08 9.29
N ALA A 13 2.75 4.55 9.95
CA ALA A 13 1.51 5.28 10.21
C ALA A 13 1.77 6.56 11.01
N SER A 14 2.61 6.48 12.03
CA SER A 14 2.98 7.63 12.84
C SER A 14 3.74 8.68 12.03
N GLN A 15 4.68 8.24 11.20
CA GLN A 15 5.45 9.12 10.34
C GLN A 15 4.57 9.84 9.31
N ILE A 16 3.64 9.13 8.70
CA ILE A 16 2.71 9.72 7.74
C ILE A 16 1.80 10.74 8.42
N THR A 17 1.25 10.39 9.58
CA THR A 17 0.37 11.27 10.34
C THR A 17 1.09 12.56 10.74
N GLU A 18 2.32 12.45 11.20
CA GLU A 18 3.15 13.60 11.55
C GLU A 18 3.40 14.50 10.33
N GLN A 19 3.72 13.90 9.20
CA GLN A 19 3.99 14.62 7.97
C GLN A 19 2.74 15.33 7.42
N GLU A 20 1.55 14.73 7.60
CA GLU A 20 0.29 15.34 7.17
C GLU A 20 -0.01 16.65 7.90
N GLY A 21 0.46 16.80 9.14
CA GLY A 21 0.20 18.00 9.93
C GLY A 21 -1.28 18.26 10.19
N ARG A 22 -2.05 17.20 10.39
CA ARG A 22 -3.51 17.32 10.52
C ARG A 22 -3.92 17.97 11.85
N ASP A 23 -4.89 18.88 11.77
CA ASP A 23 -5.47 19.49 12.97
C ASP A 23 -6.34 18.49 13.74
N ARG A 24 -6.98 17.56 13.04
CA ARG A 24 -7.82 16.53 13.65
C ARG A 24 -7.19 15.15 13.49
N LYS A 25 -7.20 14.41 14.57
CA LYS A 25 -6.83 13.01 14.54
C LYS A 25 -7.94 12.19 13.88
N ARG A 26 -7.56 11.11 13.23
CA ARG A 26 -8.53 10.13 12.75
C ARG A 26 -9.27 9.54 13.95
N ASN A 27 -10.58 9.30 13.82
CA ASN A 27 -11.32 8.56 14.84
C ASN A 27 -10.85 7.10 14.84
N SER A 28 -11.33 6.31 15.80
CA SER A 28 -10.86 4.91 15.96
C SER A 28 -11.07 4.07 14.71
N GLU A 29 -12.21 4.21 14.05
CA GLU A 29 -12.52 3.47 12.82
C GLU A 29 -11.60 3.90 11.67
N ALA A 30 -11.47 5.20 11.45
CA ALA A 30 -10.60 5.73 10.40
C ALA A 30 -9.14 5.35 10.64
N GLN A 31 -8.67 5.35 11.88
CA GLN A 31 -7.32 4.95 12.21
C GLN A 31 -7.10 3.47 11.94
N ALA A 32 -8.04 2.61 12.30
CA ALA A 32 -7.95 1.19 12.00
C ALA A 32 -7.89 0.94 10.50
N ASN A 33 -8.73 1.63 9.74
CA ASN A 33 -8.75 1.52 8.27
C ASN A 33 -7.47 2.05 7.64
N PHE A 34 -6.90 3.11 8.20
CA PHE A 34 -5.63 3.67 7.74
C PHE A 34 -4.47 2.69 7.97
N LEU A 35 -4.37 2.11 9.17
CA LEU A 35 -3.37 1.09 9.48
C LEU A 35 -3.52 -0.12 8.56
N HIS A 36 -4.75 -0.53 8.32
CA HIS A 36 -5.04 -1.66 7.44
C HIS A 36 -4.62 -1.37 5.99
N GLY A 37 -4.85 -0.14 5.53
CA GLY A 37 -4.39 0.30 4.20
C GLY A 37 -2.87 0.26 4.06
N ILE A 38 -2.15 0.76 5.05
CA ILE A 38 -0.68 0.72 5.06
C ILE A 38 -0.20 -0.72 5.04
N GLU A 39 -0.76 -1.55 5.92
CA GLU A 39 -0.42 -2.96 6.02
C GLU A 39 -0.58 -3.66 4.68
N HIS A 40 -1.70 -3.43 4.01
CA HIS A 40 -2.01 -4.06 2.74
C HIS A 40 -1.02 -3.66 1.64
N LEU A 41 -0.68 -2.38 1.56
CA LEU A 41 0.30 -1.88 0.59
C LEU A 41 1.69 -2.46 0.85
N ILE A 42 2.11 -2.48 2.10
CA ILE A 42 3.41 -3.01 2.50
C ILE A 42 3.50 -4.51 2.23
N ILE A 43 2.48 -5.28 2.59
CA ILE A 43 2.45 -6.72 2.34
C ILE A 43 2.53 -7.02 0.83
N GLN A 44 1.78 -6.29 0.04
CA GLN A 44 1.79 -6.47 -1.41
C GLN A 44 3.21 -6.29 -1.97
N LEU A 45 3.88 -5.21 -1.59
CA LEU A 45 5.23 -4.93 -2.05
C LEU A 45 6.25 -5.91 -1.49
N TRP A 46 6.16 -6.21 -0.20
CA TRP A 46 7.11 -7.12 0.45
C TRP A 46 7.06 -8.52 -0.16
N LYS A 47 5.86 -9.07 -0.29
CA LYS A 47 5.71 -10.41 -0.89
C LYS A 47 6.04 -10.40 -2.38
N GLY A 48 5.63 -9.36 -3.09
CA GLY A 48 5.89 -9.23 -4.52
C GLY A 48 7.38 -9.15 -4.83
N THR A 49 8.13 -8.38 -4.05
CA THR A 49 9.58 -8.23 -4.27
C THR A 49 10.36 -9.49 -3.92
N GLN A 50 9.83 -10.37 -3.09
CA GLN A 50 10.44 -11.67 -2.82
C GLN A 50 10.32 -12.62 -4.02
N ILE A 51 9.29 -12.45 -4.83
CA ILE A 51 9.02 -13.30 -5.99
C ILE A 51 9.66 -12.73 -7.25
N HIS A 52 9.63 -11.42 -7.39
CA HIS A 52 10.04 -10.74 -8.62
C HIS A 52 10.77 -9.44 -8.29
N GLU A 53 12.02 -9.34 -8.69
CA GLU A 53 12.78 -8.09 -8.56
C GLU A 53 12.10 -7.00 -9.39
N GLY A 54 11.97 -5.81 -8.80
CA GLY A 54 11.28 -4.71 -9.47
C GLY A 54 9.77 -4.84 -9.49
N PHE A 55 9.20 -5.65 -8.60
CA PHE A 55 7.76 -5.83 -8.51
C PHE A 55 7.04 -4.48 -8.38
N GLU A 56 5.97 -4.32 -9.16
CA GLU A 56 5.10 -3.15 -9.11
C GLU A 56 3.73 -3.54 -8.57
N GLY A 57 3.32 -2.90 -7.48
CA GLY A 57 1.98 -3.06 -6.95
C GLY A 57 0.97 -2.22 -7.73
N GLY A 58 -0.30 -2.43 -7.46
CA GLY A 58 -1.37 -1.69 -8.12
C GLY A 58 -2.39 -1.15 -7.12
N ILE A 59 -2.93 0.04 -7.44
CA ILE A 59 -3.99 0.66 -6.66
C ILE A 59 -4.97 1.34 -7.62
N ASN A 60 -6.26 1.10 -7.38
CA ASN A 60 -7.32 1.77 -8.13
C ASN A 60 -7.82 2.98 -7.35
N LYS A 61 -7.36 4.16 -7.74
CA LYS A 61 -7.68 5.40 -7.03
C LYS A 61 -9.09 5.93 -7.33
N ARG A 62 -9.83 5.33 -8.27
CA ARG A 62 -11.17 5.80 -8.63
C ARG A 62 -12.29 4.96 -8.04
N ALA A 63 -12.15 3.64 -8.10
CA ALA A 63 -13.21 2.71 -7.71
C ALA A 63 -12.96 2.06 -6.35
N GLY A 64 -12.02 2.59 -5.60
CA GLY A 64 -11.56 2.00 -4.37
C GLY A 64 -10.27 1.24 -4.57
N TRP A 65 -9.87 0.50 -3.54
CA TRP A 65 -8.57 -0.14 -3.52
C TRP A 65 -8.40 -1.19 -4.63
N TYR A 66 -9.35 -2.10 -4.74
CA TYR A 66 -9.32 -3.14 -5.74
C TYR A 66 -10.59 -3.16 -6.55
N SER A 67 -10.46 -3.60 -7.80
CA SER A 67 -11.63 -3.97 -8.57
C SER A 67 -12.22 -5.26 -7.98
N GLU A 68 -13.46 -5.57 -8.34
CA GLU A 68 -14.14 -6.77 -7.86
C GLU A 68 -13.40 -8.06 -8.18
N ASN A 69 -12.58 -8.05 -9.21
CA ASN A 69 -11.84 -9.22 -9.68
C ASN A 69 -10.46 -9.37 -9.06
N SER A 70 -10.06 -8.47 -8.17
CA SER A 70 -8.75 -8.54 -7.55
C SER A 70 -8.67 -9.67 -6.52
N ARG A 71 -7.54 -10.39 -6.51
CA ARG A 71 -7.24 -11.42 -5.51
C ARG A 71 -7.09 -10.85 -4.10
N TYR A 72 -6.80 -9.57 -3.99
CA TYR A 72 -6.56 -8.90 -2.70
C TYR A 72 -7.76 -8.11 -2.24
N ARG A 73 -8.92 -8.44 -2.75
CA ARG A 73 -10.13 -7.79 -2.31
C ARG A 73 -10.33 -8.00 -0.82
N ASP A 74 -10.30 -6.90 -0.09
CA ASP A 74 -10.48 -6.89 1.34
C ASP A 74 -11.63 -5.92 1.66
N PRO A 75 -12.74 -6.41 2.22
CA PRO A 75 -13.89 -5.55 2.50
C PRO A 75 -13.62 -4.51 3.59
N ASN A 76 -12.55 -4.67 4.37
CA ASN A 76 -12.17 -3.72 5.39
C ASN A 76 -11.29 -2.57 4.86
N LEU A 77 -10.87 -2.64 3.60
CA LEU A 77 -10.13 -1.55 2.98
C LEU A 77 -11.09 -0.47 2.53
N THR A 78 -10.88 0.74 2.99
CA THR A 78 -11.66 1.90 2.55
C THR A 78 -10.84 2.72 1.58
N TYR A 79 -11.51 3.25 0.58
CA TYR A 79 -10.89 4.09 -0.44
C TYR A 79 -10.11 5.25 0.19
N LYS A 80 -10.79 6.02 1.04
CA LYS A 80 -10.21 7.23 1.64
C LYS A 80 -8.93 6.96 2.42
N GLN A 81 -8.92 5.95 3.28
CA GLN A 81 -7.77 5.69 4.13
C GLN A 81 -6.66 4.97 3.36
N THR A 82 -7.00 4.14 2.39
CA THR A 82 -6.00 3.46 1.56
C THR A 82 -5.26 4.46 0.67
N VAL A 83 -5.97 5.41 0.07
CA VAL A 83 -5.35 6.47 -0.74
C VAL A 83 -4.49 7.37 0.15
N ALA A 84 -4.94 7.70 1.36
CA ALA A 84 -4.15 8.47 2.31
C ALA A 84 -2.84 7.73 2.67
N ALA A 85 -2.92 6.43 2.88
CA ALA A 85 -1.74 5.60 3.14
C ALA A 85 -0.78 5.62 1.95
N TYR A 86 -1.30 5.42 0.75
CA TYR A 86 -0.50 5.45 -0.48
C TYR A 86 0.20 6.80 -0.66
N ASP A 87 -0.54 7.90 -0.59
CA ASP A 87 0.01 9.23 -0.76
C ASP A 87 1.06 9.53 0.31
N GLY A 88 0.83 9.06 1.53
CA GLY A 88 1.79 9.21 2.62
C GLY A 88 3.10 8.48 2.37
N LEU A 89 3.02 7.25 1.88
CA LEU A 89 4.22 6.47 1.53
C LEU A 89 5.02 7.13 0.40
N ILE A 90 4.32 7.69 -0.60
CA ILE A 90 4.97 8.46 -1.67
C ILE A 90 5.72 9.67 -1.08
N LYS A 91 5.06 10.45 -0.22
CA LYS A 91 5.66 11.64 0.38
C LYS A 91 6.84 11.33 1.30
N LEU A 92 6.82 10.18 1.96
CA LEU A 92 7.95 9.73 2.77
C LEU A 92 9.14 9.25 1.92
N GLY A 93 8.96 9.11 0.61
CA GLY A 93 10.01 8.64 -0.28
C GLY A 93 10.24 7.13 -0.22
N LEU A 94 9.31 6.38 0.35
CA LEU A 94 9.41 4.92 0.48
C LEU A 94 8.89 4.19 -0.74
N VAL A 95 7.99 4.81 -1.46
CA VAL A 95 7.31 4.26 -2.64
C VAL A 95 7.38 5.29 -3.76
N GLN A 96 7.53 4.83 -4.98
CA GLN A 96 7.45 5.68 -6.16
C GLN A 96 6.35 5.20 -7.10
N GLU A 97 5.61 6.14 -7.67
CA GLU A 97 4.60 5.84 -8.66
C GLU A 97 5.28 5.60 -10.00
N THR A 98 5.10 4.42 -10.57
CA THR A 98 5.74 4.03 -11.84
C THR A 98 4.79 4.16 -13.03
N GLN A 99 3.49 4.15 -12.77
CA GLN A 99 2.48 4.34 -13.79
C GLN A 99 1.28 5.05 -13.19
N ARG A 100 0.88 6.17 -13.81
CA ARG A 100 -0.34 6.88 -13.40
C ARG A 100 -1.56 6.18 -13.99
N GLY A 101 -2.54 5.89 -13.15
CA GLY A 101 -3.79 5.29 -13.61
C GLY A 101 -4.63 6.27 -14.42
N TYR A 102 -5.36 5.75 -15.40
CA TYR A 102 -6.29 6.53 -16.19
C TYR A 102 -7.43 5.65 -16.71
N LEU A 103 -8.50 6.31 -17.14
CA LEU A 103 -9.60 5.67 -17.84
C LEU A 103 -9.93 6.54 -19.06
N ASP A 104 -9.84 5.96 -20.26
CA ASP A 104 -10.31 6.58 -21.47
C ASP A 104 -11.80 6.27 -21.64
N ARG A 105 -12.65 7.29 -21.55
CA ARG A 105 -14.09 7.12 -21.59
C ARG A 105 -14.62 6.78 -22.99
N GLU A 106 -13.88 7.10 -24.03
CA GLU A 106 -14.28 6.81 -25.40
C GLU A 106 -14.02 5.37 -25.79
N THR A 107 -12.84 4.86 -25.45
CA THR A 107 -12.45 3.48 -25.76
C THR A 107 -12.77 2.49 -24.66
N LEU A 108 -13.10 2.99 -23.46
CA LEU A 108 -13.29 2.20 -22.24
C LEU A 108 -12.02 1.45 -21.81
N GLU A 109 -10.88 1.85 -22.35
CA GLU A 109 -9.59 1.31 -21.93
C GLU A 109 -9.08 2.08 -20.71
N GLY A 110 -8.46 1.37 -19.81
CA GLY A 110 -7.90 1.98 -18.63
C GLY A 110 -6.72 1.21 -18.08
N LYS A 111 -5.96 1.88 -17.24
CA LYS A 111 -4.86 1.27 -16.49
C LYS A 111 -4.93 1.75 -15.05
N ILE A 112 -4.57 0.87 -14.13
CA ILE A 112 -4.49 1.24 -12.72
C ILE A 112 -3.17 1.96 -12.45
N THR A 113 -3.13 2.67 -11.34
CA THR A 113 -1.89 3.25 -10.83
C THR A 113 -0.97 2.13 -10.37
N ARG A 114 0.30 2.18 -10.77
CA ARG A 114 1.32 1.22 -10.32
C ARG A 114 2.40 1.93 -9.53
N PHE A 115 2.98 1.21 -8.60
CA PHE A 115 3.99 1.75 -7.70
C PHE A 115 4.99 0.68 -7.31
N SER A 116 6.20 1.11 -6.96
CA SER A 116 7.27 0.21 -6.53
C SER A 116 7.93 0.72 -5.26
N ALA A 117 8.59 -0.20 -4.55
CA ALA A 117 9.35 0.14 -3.35
C ALA A 117 10.67 0.81 -3.73
N ASN A 118 11.01 1.89 -3.03
CA ASN A 118 12.32 2.52 -3.12
C ASN A 118 13.34 1.74 -2.28
N ASP A 119 14.62 2.04 -2.46
CA ASP A 119 15.71 1.34 -1.77
C ASP A 119 15.57 1.37 -0.26
N GLU A 120 15.09 2.49 0.30
CA GLU A 120 14.88 2.59 1.73
C GLU A 120 13.81 1.60 2.23
N LEU A 121 12.72 1.44 1.50
CA LEU A 121 11.68 0.47 1.86
C LEU A 121 12.19 -0.95 1.68
N LEU A 122 12.93 -1.22 0.62
CA LEU A 122 13.55 -2.53 0.40
C LEU A 122 14.49 -2.90 1.56
N SER A 123 15.23 -1.92 2.07
CA SER A 123 16.08 -2.11 3.24
C SER A 123 15.27 -2.47 4.49
N ILE A 124 14.13 -1.80 4.68
CA ILE A 124 13.21 -2.12 5.77
C ILE A 124 12.69 -3.56 5.63
N PHE A 125 12.38 -3.98 4.41
CA PHE A 125 11.90 -5.33 4.15
C PHE A 125 12.90 -6.40 4.57
N SER A 126 14.19 -6.13 4.43
CA SER A 126 15.24 -7.09 4.83
C SER A 126 15.29 -7.33 6.34
N ASP A 127 14.70 -6.43 7.12
CA ASP A 127 14.66 -6.53 8.58
C ASP A 127 13.42 -7.26 9.10
N ILE A 128 12.49 -7.62 8.23
CA ILE A 128 11.27 -8.31 8.63
C ILE A 128 11.61 -9.73 9.05
N LYS A 129 11.27 -10.05 10.29
CA LYS A 129 11.64 -11.31 10.92
C LYS A 129 10.66 -12.44 10.64
N ASP A 130 9.38 -12.12 10.60
CA ASP A 130 8.32 -13.12 10.47
C ASP A 130 7.32 -12.71 9.41
N ASP A 131 6.58 -13.71 8.91
CA ASP A 131 5.50 -13.47 7.96
C ASP A 131 4.18 -13.89 8.60
N PRO A 132 3.49 -12.97 9.31
CA PRO A 132 2.20 -13.29 9.90
C PRO A 132 1.09 -13.44 8.84
N PHE A 133 1.39 -13.13 7.57
CA PHE A 133 0.42 -13.15 6.48
C PHE A 133 0.79 -14.17 5.40
N LYS A 134 1.30 -15.32 5.80
CA LYS A 134 1.74 -16.39 4.86
C LYS A 134 0.68 -16.78 3.86
N ALA A 135 -0.59 -16.70 4.23
CA ALA A 135 -1.71 -17.06 3.34
C ALA A 135 -1.98 -16.02 2.26
N ILE A 136 -1.48 -14.80 2.42
CA ILE A 136 -1.69 -13.74 1.44
C ILE A 136 -0.65 -13.87 0.32
N GLN A 137 -1.12 -13.92 -0.91
CA GLN A 137 -0.27 -13.98 -2.09
C GLN A 137 -0.32 -12.65 -2.84
N PRO A 138 0.81 -12.18 -3.40
CA PRO A 138 0.80 -10.97 -4.20
C PRO A 138 -0.07 -11.15 -5.45
N ASP A 139 -0.79 -10.10 -5.82
CA ASP A 139 -1.59 -10.12 -7.03
C ASP A 139 -0.72 -9.70 -8.20
N LEU A 140 -0.37 -10.65 -9.04
CA LEU A 140 0.48 -10.43 -10.20
C LEU A 140 -0.32 -10.13 -11.48
N SER A 141 -1.63 -10.00 -11.37
CA SER A 141 -2.51 -9.78 -12.53
C SER A 141 -2.64 -8.33 -12.97
N PHE A 142 -2.05 -7.42 -12.27
CA PHE A 142 -2.10 -5.99 -12.59
C PHE A 142 -1.52 -5.63 -13.96
#